data_bb722c251341d74fb4c0b287c7684bdf
#
_entry.id   bb722c251341d74fb4c0b287c7684bdf
#
_cell.length_a   1.000
_cell.length_b   1.000
_cell.length_c   1.000
_cell.angle_alpha   90.00
_cell.angle_beta   90.00
_cell.angle_gamma   90.00
#
_symmetry.space_group_name_H-M   'P 1'
#
loop_
_entity.id
_entity.type
_entity.pdbx_description
1 polymer ?
#
loop_
_entity_poly.entity_id
_entity_poly.type
_entity_poly.pdbx_seq_one_letter_code
_entity_poly.pdbx_strand_id
1 'polypeptide(L)'
;MKARRAVAGTVGCVLAIGALVVWWRFDTDIRRARARVAHGSLLVTTRCGPIEYQETGTGVPLLAIHGSGGGYDQGMAFAGALAAEGIRVIAMSRFGYLRTPMPSDASAAAQADAHVCLLDALGIRQAAVMGGSAGAPSALQMAIRHPDRVTALVLLVPLTYKPPALADSAPPMPAWVENAMMRLIGSDFLFWAAIHVARDQVIKVVLATPPELLNSTSLEERARIDAMLTNILPVSSRAAGLRADTAAGKHLAPAPLEAIRAPTLIISARDDRYGTYASAKYTAGRIADATFIGFEQGGHTWVGHDAEVRAEIVKLLHSAGTP
;
A
#
# COMPACT_ATOMS: atom_id res chain seq x y z
N MET A 1 34.38 0.14 -47.74
CA MET A 1 34.74 -0.16 -46.35
C MET A 1 34.76 1.08 -45.43
N LYS A 2 35.31 2.24 -45.82
CA LYS A 2 35.36 3.46 -45.00
C LYS A 2 33.99 4.02 -44.60
N ALA A 3 33.01 4.08 -45.53
CA ALA A 3 31.66 4.56 -45.24
C ALA A 3 30.90 3.69 -44.21
N ARG A 4 30.98 2.35 -44.28
CA ARG A 4 30.37 1.43 -43.30
C ARG A 4 30.97 1.59 -41.91
N ARG A 5 32.31 1.86 -41.81
CA ARG A 5 32.95 2.14 -40.51
C ARG A 5 32.50 3.49 -39.90
N ALA A 6 32.32 4.50 -40.74
CA ALA A 6 31.84 5.82 -40.29
C ALA A 6 30.40 5.71 -39.78
N VAL A 7 29.50 5.03 -40.51
CA VAL A 7 28.11 4.80 -40.09
C VAL A 7 28.04 3.99 -38.78
N ALA A 8 28.86 2.93 -38.67
CA ALA A 8 28.91 2.14 -37.40
C ALA A 8 29.40 2.97 -36.22
N GLY A 9 30.39 3.85 -36.43
CA GLY A 9 30.87 4.78 -35.40
C GLY A 9 29.83 5.78 -34.97
N THR A 10 29.08 6.37 -35.93
CA THR A 10 28.00 7.32 -35.60
C THR A 10 26.86 6.63 -34.84
N VAL A 11 26.44 5.43 -35.24
CA VAL A 11 25.42 4.64 -34.53
C VAL A 11 25.89 4.31 -33.12
N GLY A 12 27.15 3.90 -32.96
CA GLY A 12 27.75 3.64 -31.64
C GLY A 12 27.73 4.87 -30.73
N CYS A 13 28.09 6.04 -31.25
CA CYS A 13 28.01 7.30 -30.48
C CYS A 13 26.58 7.66 -30.08
N VAL A 14 25.62 7.53 -30.97
CA VAL A 14 24.19 7.81 -30.66
C VAL A 14 23.67 6.88 -29.57
N LEU A 15 23.98 5.59 -29.63
CA LEU A 15 23.60 4.62 -28.62
C LEU A 15 24.25 4.91 -27.25
N ALA A 16 25.53 5.28 -27.26
CA ALA A 16 26.24 5.64 -26.04
C ALA A 16 25.67 6.91 -25.39
N ILE A 17 25.36 7.94 -26.16
CA ILE A 17 24.71 9.17 -25.68
C ILE A 17 23.32 8.83 -25.14
N GLY A 18 22.53 8.01 -25.85
CA GLY A 18 21.22 7.57 -25.38
C GLY A 18 21.31 6.84 -24.04
N ALA A 19 22.26 5.90 -23.89
CA ALA A 19 22.49 5.18 -22.63
C ALA A 19 22.91 6.12 -21.49
N LEU A 20 23.76 7.11 -21.75
CA LEU A 20 24.16 8.13 -20.77
C LEU A 20 22.97 8.99 -20.32
N VAL A 21 22.10 9.40 -21.24
CA VAL A 21 20.88 10.17 -20.91
C VAL A 21 19.93 9.36 -20.04
N VAL A 22 19.70 8.09 -20.39
CA VAL A 22 18.85 7.17 -19.60
C VAL A 22 19.44 6.99 -18.20
N TRP A 23 20.75 6.73 -18.12
CA TRP A 23 21.44 6.59 -16.84
C TRP A 23 21.36 7.85 -15.98
N TRP A 24 21.58 9.02 -16.56
CA TRP A 24 21.52 10.29 -15.84
C TRP A 24 20.11 10.58 -15.31
N ARG A 25 19.06 10.31 -16.11
CA ARG A 25 17.67 10.44 -15.67
C ARG A 25 17.35 9.48 -14.52
N PHE A 26 17.68 8.21 -14.68
CA PHE A 26 17.50 7.21 -13.63
C PHE A 26 18.21 7.61 -12.34
N ASP A 27 19.48 7.98 -12.41
CA ASP A 27 20.28 8.35 -11.25
C ASP A 27 19.73 9.60 -10.54
N THR A 28 19.20 10.56 -11.30
CA THR A 28 18.54 11.74 -10.75
C THR A 28 17.26 11.38 -10.02
N ASP A 29 16.41 10.57 -10.64
CA ASP A 29 15.10 10.19 -10.08
C ASP A 29 15.26 9.28 -8.86
N ILE A 30 16.18 8.31 -8.91
CA ILE A 30 16.40 7.40 -7.79
C ILE A 30 17.05 8.11 -6.58
N ARG A 31 17.93 9.09 -6.80
CA ARG A 31 18.46 9.93 -5.71
C ARG A 31 17.36 10.75 -5.05
N ARG A 32 16.46 11.35 -5.83
CA ARG A 32 15.27 12.06 -5.29
C ARG A 32 14.37 11.13 -4.49
N ALA A 33 14.07 9.94 -5.02
CA ALA A 33 13.27 8.94 -4.33
C ALA A 33 13.90 8.49 -3.00
N ARG A 34 15.21 8.23 -2.99
CA ARG A 34 15.95 7.88 -1.76
C ARG A 34 15.98 9.03 -0.75
N ALA A 35 16.20 10.26 -1.19
CA ALA A 35 16.14 11.44 -0.32
C ALA A 35 14.75 11.63 0.29
N ARG A 36 13.68 11.46 -0.50
CA ARG A 36 12.30 11.56 -0.04
C ARG A 36 12.02 10.60 1.12
N VAL A 37 12.37 9.31 0.97
CA VAL A 37 12.10 8.31 2.01
C VAL A 37 13.07 8.40 3.21
N ALA A 38 14.27 8.96 3.03
CA ALA A 38 15.23 9.11 4.11
C ALA A 38 14.91 10.24 5.08
N HIS A 39 14.28 11.33 4.59
CA HIS A 39 14.05 12.56 5.36
C HIS A 39 12.58 12.83 5.68
N GLY A 40 11.66 12.04 5.15
CA GLY A 40 10.21 12.25 5.29
C GLY A 40 9.61 11.65 6.57
N SER A 41 10.39 10.96 7.41
CA SER A 41 9.87 10.18 8.54
C SER A 41 10.78 10.24 9.76
N LEU A 42 10.21 9.84 10.89
CA LEU A 42 10.88 9.67 12.18
C LEU A 42 11.13 8.18 12.44
N LEU A 43 12.10 7.87 13.26
CA LEU A 43 12.36 6.53 13.76
C LEU A 43 12.23 6.55 15.29
N VAL A 44 11.33 5.75 15.83
CA VAL A 44 11.13 5.62 17.28
C VAL A 44 11.55 4.22 17.75
N THR A 45 12.30 4.15 18.84
CA THR A 45 12.61 2.89 19.49
C THR A 45 11.44 2.50 20.40
N THR A 46 10.85 1.33 20.13
CA THR A 46 9.76 0.78 20.91
C THR A 46 10.20 -0.52 21.61
N ARG A 47 9.39 -1.07 22.50
CA ARG A 47 9.62 -2.41 23.09
C ARG A 47 9.59 -3.54 22.05
N CYS A 48 8.96 -3.29 20.88
CA CYS A 48 8.90 -4.23 19.73
C CYS A 48 10.01 -3.97 18.70
N GLY A 49 11.02 -3.15 19.03
CA GLY A 49 12.08 -2.73 18.12
C GLY A 49 11.84 -1.35 17.50
N PRO A 50 12.74 -0.90 16.62
CA PRO A 50 12.61 0.39 15.97
C PRO A 50 11.51 0.37 14.91
N ILE A 51 10.66 1.40 14.92
CA ILE A 51 9.56 1.58 13.96
C ILE A 51 9.68 2.95 13.32
N GLU A 52 9.66 2.97 12.00
CA GLU A 52 9.62 4.19 11.21
C GLU A 52 8.17 4.66 11.03
N TYR A 53 7.95 5.97 11.20
CA TYR A 53 6.63 6.58 11.02
C TYR A 53 6.74 8.04 10.59
N GLN A 54 5.64 8.57 10.11
CA GLN A 54 5.40 10.00 9.91
C GLN A 54 4.04 10.34 10.51
N GLU A 55 3.87 11.56 11.01
CA GLU A 55 2.57 12.03 11.48
C GLU A 55 2.26 13.43 10.95
N THR A 56 0.96 13.72 10.84
CA THR A 56 0.44 15.03 10.46
C THR A 56 -0.95 15.27 11.04
N GLY A 57 -1.34 16.53 11.18
CA GLY A 57 -2.63 16.90 11.76
C GLY A 57 -2.67 16.78 13.29
N THR A 58 -3.84 17.10 13.83
CA THR A 58 -4.16 17.04 15.27
C THR A 58 -5.60 16.53 15.43
N GLY A 59 -5.96 16.06 16.64
CA GLY A 59 -7.31 15.58 16.93
C GLY A 59 -7.40 14.06 17.03
N VAL A 60 -8.41 13.43 16.40
CA VAL A 60 -8.66 11.98 16.49
C VAL A 60 -7.49 11.19 15.92
N PRO A 61 -6.83 10.30 16.70
CA PRO A 61 -5.70 9.54 16.19
C PRO A 61 -6.16 8.47 15.18
N LEU A 62 -5.49 8.42 14.02
CA LEU A 62 -5.64 7.40 12.99
C LEU A 62 -4.29 6.77 12.67
N LEU A 63 -4.15 5.47 12.93
CA LEU A 63 -3.00 4.69 12.50
C LEU A 63 -3.24 4.18 11.06
N ALA A 64 -2.46 4.67 10.11
CA ALA A 64 -2.53 4.28 8.70
C ALA A 64 -1.47 3.21 8.38
N ILE A 65 -1.94 2.01 8.03
CA ILE A 65 -1.15 0.82 7.73
C ILE A 65 -1.16 0.60 6.22
N HIS A 66 0.00 0.76 5.60
CA HIS A 66 0.17 0.67 4.15
C HIS A 66 0.03 -0.75 3.58
N GLY A 67 -0.20 -0.87 2.26
CA GLY A 67 -0.22 -2.10 1.50
C GLY A 67 1.15 -2.60 1.05
N SER A 68 1.18 -3.59 0.14
CA SER A 68 2.41 -4.08 -0.47
C SER A 68 3.13 -3.00 -1.28
N GLY A 69 4.46 -3.01 -1.22
CA GLY A 69 5.29 -2.01 -1.90
C GLY A 69 5.24 -0.62 -1.30
N GLY A 70 4.53 -0.43 -0.16
CA GLY A 70 4.39 0.83 0.52
C GLY A 70 5.48 1.13 1.55
N GLY A 71 5.10 1.92 2.53
CA GLY A 71 5.86 2.43 3.67
C GLY A 71 5.03 3.53 4.30
N TYR A 72 5.59 4.27 5.25
CA TYR A 72 4.91 5.42 5.84
C TYR A 72 4.38 6.40 4.77
N ASP A 73 5.11 6.58 3.68
CA ASP A 73 4.76 7.48 2.58
C ASP A 73 3.50 7.05 1.82
N GLN A 74 3.25 5.74 1.67
CA GLN A 74 1.99 5.25 1.12
C GLN A 74 0.84 5.41 2.12
N GLY A 75 1.07 5.17 3.41
CA GLY A 75 0.09 5.44 4.46
C GLY A 75 -0.31 6.92 4.48
N MET A 76 0.65 7.83 4.32
CA MET A 76 0.39 9.27 4.17
C MET A 76 -0.35 9.61 2.89
N ALA A 77 -0.08 8.91 1.78
CA ALA A 77 -0.84 9.09 0.53
C ALA A 77 -2.31 8.67 0.67
N PHE A 78 -2.62 7.66 1.50
CA PHE A 78 -3.99 7.22 1.74
C PHE A 78 -4.74 8.14 2.71
N ALA A 79 -4.08 8.60 3.76
CA ALA A 79 -4.74 9.22 4.90
C ALA A 79 -4.33 10.68 5.16
N GLY A 80 -3.21 11.17 4.60
CA GLY A 80 -2.64 12.46 4.98
C GLY A 80 -3.60 13.64 4.76
N ALA A 81 -4.45 13.60 3.74
CA ALA A 81 -5.46 14.62 3.48
C ALA A 81 -6.52 14.73 4.60
N LEU A 82 -6.74 13.65 5.38
CA LEU A 82 -7.68 13.64 6.51
C LEU A 82 -7.23 14.56 7.66
N ALA A 83 -5.98 15.00 7.66
CA ALA A 83 -5.47 15.95 8.64
C ALA A 83 -6.24 17.29 8.63
N ALA A 84 -6.76 17.70 7.47
CA ALA A 84 -7.59 18.89 7.33
C ALA A 84 -8.96 18.75 8.03
N GLU A 85 -9.38 17.52 8.33
CA GLU A 85 -10.67 17.18 8.94
C GLU A 85 -10.55 16.94 10.47
N GLY A 86 -9.47 17.42 11.12
CA GLY A 86 -9.28 17.25 12.56
C GLY A 86 -8.83 15.84 12.96
N ILE A 87 -8.10 15.16 12.09
CA ILE A 87 -7.56 13.81 12.33
C ILE A 87 -6.04 13.87 12.44
N ARG A 88 -5.50 13.30 13.54
CA ARG A 88 -4.06 13.08 13.69
C ARG A 88 -3.69 11.79 12.98
N VAL A 89 -3.14 11.88 11.80
CA VAL A 89 -2.72 10.73 10.98
C VAL A 89 -1.32 10.30 11.39
N ILE A 90 -1.16 9.03 11.76
CA ILE A 90 0.11 8.37 12.03
C ILE A 90 0.28 7.27 10.98
N ALA A 91 1.18 7.47 10.02
CA ALA A 91 1.50 6.49 9.00
C ALA A 91 2.83 5.81 9.34
N MET A 92 2.84 4.48 9.40
CA MET A 92 4.04 3.72 9.75
C MET A 92 4.54 2.86 8.60
N SER A 93 5.84 2.53 8.63
CA SER A 93 6.41 1.49 7.78
C SER A 93 6.27 0.13 8.48
N ARG A 94 5.63 -0.85 7.83
CA ARG A 94 5.50 -2.23 8.31
C ARG A 94 6.85 -2.94 8.31
N PHE A 95 6.93 -4.11 8.92
CA PHE A 95 8.14 -4.92 8.98
C PHE A 95 8.78 -5.16 7.61
N GLY A 96 10.09 -4.91 7.50
CA GLY A 96 10.86 -5.06 6.28
C GLY A 96 10.66 -3.98 5.21
N TYR A 97 9.94 -2.91 5.54
CA TYR A 97 9.75 -1.75 4.68
C TYR A 97 10.55 -0.56 5.18
N LEU A 98 11.26 0.07 4.25
CA LEU A 98 12.07 1.28 4.48
C LEU A 98 13.03 1.10 5.68
N ARG A 99 12.87 1.86 6.77
CA ARG A 99 13.73 1.81 7.94
C ARG A 99 13.23 0.92 9.07
N THR A 100 12.01 0.34 8.95
CA THR A 100 11.54 -0.67 9.91
C THR A 100 12.12 -2.03 9.57
N PRO A 101 12.94 -2.65 10.44
CA PRO A 101 13.58 -3.91 10.14
C PRO A 101 12.60 -5.09 10.06
N MET A 102 13.03 -6.18 9.44
CA MET A 102 12.31 -7.44 9.41
C MET A 102 12.66 -8.25 10.66
N PRO A 103 11.72 -8.53 11.57
CA PRO A 103 11.97 -9.42 12.72
C PRO A 103 11.92 -10.89 12.32
N SER A 104 12.29 -11.78 13.25
CA SER A 104 12.16 -13.22 13.06
C SER A 104 10.70 -13.69 12.95
N ASP A 105 9.79 -13.09 13.72
CA ASP A 105 8.34 -13.27 13.57
C ASP A 105 7.75 -12.01 12.90
N ALA A 106 7.41 -12.15 11.63
CA ALA A 106 6.76 -11.10 10.84
C ALA A 106 5.27 -11.41 10.55
N SER A 107 4.66 -12.27 11.36
CA SER A 107 3.23 -12.61 11.24
C SER A 107 2.33 -11.37 11.38
N ALA A 108 1.11 -11.45 10.88
CA ALA A 108 0.12 -10.39 11.05
C ALA A 108 -0.17 -10.09 12.53
N ALA A 109 -0.09 -11.09 13.40
CA ALA A 109 -0.23 -10.95 14.84
C ALA A 109 0.94 -10.17 15.45
N ALA A 110 2.19 -10.52 15.12
CA ALA A 110 3.37 -9.79 15.57
C ALA A 110 3.38 -8.34 15.06
N GLN A 111 2.92 -8.11 13.83
CA GLN A 111 2.74 -6.75 13.30
C GLN A 111 1.68 -5.97 14.08
N ALA A 112 0.55 -6.60 14.47
CA ALA A 112 -0.48 -5.97 15.29
C ALA A 112 0.09 -5.57 16.67
N ASP A 113 0.91 -6.41 17.28
CA ASP A 113 1.59 -6.09 18.54
C ASP A 113 2.58 -4.91 18.35
N ALA A 114 3.29 -4.83 17.22
CA ALA A 114 4.16 -3.71 16.89
C ALA A 114 3.39 -2.40 16.65
N HIS A 115 2.17 -2.45 16.08
CA HIS A 115 1.30 -1.29 15.97
C HIS A 115 0.94 -0.72 17.34
N VAL A 116 0.61 -1.59 18.31
CA VAL A 116 0.38 -1.19 19.70
C VAL A 116 1.64 -0.60 20.34
N CYS A 117 2.82 -1.21 20.09
CA CYS A 117 4.09 -0.67 20.59
C CYS A 117 4.38 0.74 20.07
N LEU A 118 4.03 1.03 18.80
CA LEU A 118 4.15 2.38 18.26
C LEU A 118 3.20 3.35 18.96
N LEU A 119 1.92 3.00 19.13
CA LEU A 119 0.96 3.85 19.83
C LEU A 119 1.41 4.14 21.28
N ASP A 120 1.93 3.12 21.98
CA ASP A 120 2.47 3.28 23.35
C ASP A 120 3.65 4.26 23.37
N ALA A 121 4.59 4.15 22.44
CA ALA A 121 5.74 5.03 22.32
C ALA A 121 5.35 6.48 22.02
N LEU A 122 4.20 6.69 21.36
CA LEU A 122 3.63 8.00 21.06
C LEU A 122 2.66 8.52 22.14
N GLY A 123 2.46 7.77 23.24
CA GLY A 123 1.52 8.13 24.30
C GLY A 123 0.05 8.07 23.88
N ILE A 124 -0.29 7.29 22.85
CA ILE A 124 -1.65 7.18 22.30
C ILE A 124 -2.31 5.93 22.87
N ARG A 125 -3.33 6.12 23.69
CA ARG A 125 -4.06 5.03 24.33
C ARG A 125 -4.94 4.24 23.34
N GLN A 126 -5.65 4.94 22.48
CA GLN A 126 -6.57 4.38 21.48
C GLN A 126 -6.44 5.14 20.17
N ALA A 127 -6.64 4.46 19.06
CA ALA A 127 -6.66 5.07 17.75
C ALA A 127 -7.68 4.35 16.85
N ALA A 128 -8.19 5.05 15.85
CA ALA A 128 -8.74 4.40 14.68
C ALA A 128 -7.60 3.73 13.89
N VAL A 129 -7.91 2.63 13.22
CA VAL A 129 -6.92 1.86 12.46
C VAL A 129 -7.38 1.74 11.02
N MET A 130 -6.53 2.12 10.07
CA MET A 130 -6.79 1.96 8.65
C MET A 130 -5.76 1.00 8.03
N GLY A 131 -6.24 -0.07 7.41
CA GLY A 131 -5.40 -1.03 6.68
C GLY A 131 -5.72 -1.04 5.20
N GLY A 132 -4.74 -0.67 4.35
CA GLY A 132 -4.85 -0.78 2.89
C GLY A 132 -4.28 -2.10 2.38
N SER A 133 -5.00 -2.81 1.50
CA SER A 133 -4.51 -4.02 0.81
C SER A 133 -3.83 -5.01 1.77
N ALA A 134 -2.54 -5.30 1.60
CA ALA A 134 -1.74 -6.18 2.47
C ALA A 134 -1.50 -5.63 3.89
N GLY A 135 -1.93 -4.41 4.20
CA GLY A 135 -1.99 -3.90 5.58
C GLY A 135 -3.20 -4.41 6.36
N ALA A 136 -4.24 -4.87 5.68
CA ALA A 136 -5.48 -5.33 6.29
C ALA A 136 -5.30 -6.52 7.26
N PRO A 137 -4.47 -7.55 7.00
CA PRO A 137 -4.29 -8.65 7.94
C PRO A 137 -3.83 -8.20 9.31
N SER A 138 -2.85 -7.28 9.41
CA SER A 138 -2.37 -6.77 10.69
C SER A 138 -3.33 -5.78 11.34
N ALA A 139 -4.10 -5.02 10.55
CA ALA A 139 -5.18 -4.18 11.06
C ALA A 139 -6.30 -5.02 11.70
N LEU A 140 -6.73 -6.10 11.04
CA LEU A 140 -7.69 -7.06 11.58
C LEU A 140 -7.17 -7.72 12.86
N GLN A 141 -5.91 -8.19 12.85
CA GLN A 141 -5.30 -8.77 14.04
C GLN A 141 -5.22 -7.77 15.20
N MET A 142 -4.97 -6.49 14.93
CA MET A 142 -4.99 -5.46 15.97
C MET A 142 -6.39 -5.28 16.56
N ALA A 143 -7.43 -5.24 15.75
CA ALA A 143 -8.81 -5.12 16.22
C ALA A 143 -9.30 -6.36 17.00
N ILE A 144 -8.81 -7.56 16.64
CA ILE A 144 -9.15 -8.83 17.32
C ILE A 144 -8.38 -8.96 18.64
N ARG A 145 -7.06 -8.72 18.64
CA ARG A 145 -6.17 -8.99 19.77
C ARG A 145 -6.13 -7.86 20.79
N HIS A 146 -6.36 -6.63 20.33
CA HIS A 146 -6.29 -5.40 21.14
C HIS A 146 -7.54 -4.54 20.98
N PRO A 147 -8.76 -5.10 21.22
CA PRO A 147 -10.03 -4.40 20.97
C PRO A 147 -10.15 -3.08 21.71
N ASP A 148 -9.55 -2.98 22.90
CA ASP A 148 -9.57 -1.76 23.73
C ASP A 148 -8.63 -0.65 23.21
N ARG A 149 -7.85 -0.94 22.18
CA ARG A 149 -6.91 -0.01 21.53
C ARG A 149 -7.45 0.57 20.22
N VAL A 150 -8.55 0.00 19.67
CA VAL A 150 -9.11 0.33 18.35
C VAL A 150 -10.47 0.98 18.51
N THR A 151 -10.58 2.25 18.15
CA THR A 151 -11.85 3.01 18.20
C THR A 151 -12.71 2.81 16.96
N ALA A 152 -12.09 2.64 15.80
CA ALA A 152 -12.74 2.33 14.52
C ALA A 152 -11.77 1.55 13.62
N LEU A 153 -12.30 0.76 12.69
CA LEU A 153 -11.51 0.02 11.72
C LEU A 153 -11.91 0.41 10.29
N VAL A 154 -10.93 0.78 9.47
CA VAL A 154 -11.12 1.06 8.04
C VAL A 154 -10.28 0.08 7.22
N LEU A 155 -10.88 -0.60 6.28
CA LEU A 155 -10.20 -1.52 5.38
C LEU A 155 -10.42 -1.08 3.92
N LEU A 156 -9.34 -0.70 3.25
CA LEU A 156 -9.36 -0.26 1.86
C LEU A 156 -8.82 -1.36 0.95
N VAL A 157 -9.63 -1.86 0.01
CA VAL A 157 -9.31 -2.93 -0.94
C VAL A 157 -8.55 -4.08 -0.26
N PRO A 158 -9.06 -4.61 0.86
CA PRO A 158 -8.26 -5.38 1.80
C PRO A 158 -7.87 -6.75 1.29
N LEU A 159 -6.63 -7.14 1.52
CA LEU A 159 -6.19 -8.52 1.39
C LEU A 159 -6.69 -9.30 2.62
N THR A 160 -7.73 -10.10 2.46
CA THR A 160 -8.33 -10.90 3.53
C THR A 160 -8.55 -12.35 3.09
N TYR A 161 -8.81 -13.22 4.05
CA TYR A 161 -9.14 -14.61 3.77
C TYR A 161 -10.34 -14.71 2.80
N LYS A 162 -10.18 -15.52 1.76
CA LYS A 162 -11.23 -15.87 0.79
C LYS A 162 -11.62 -17.32 0.99
N PRO A 163 -12.86 -17.62 1.39
CA PRO A 163 -13.34 -19.00 1.49
C PRO A 163 -13.23 -19.74 0.16
N PRO A 164 -12.98 -21.07 0.16
CA PRO A 164 -12.86 -21.85 -1.09
C PRO A 164 -14.07 -21.70 -2.03
N ALA A 165 -15.28 -21.54 -1.48
CA ALA A 165 -16.49 -21.31 -2.28
C ALA A 165 -16.50 -19.98 -3.07
N LEU A 166 -15.66 -19.03 -2.67
CA LEU A 166 -15.48 -17.73 -3.35
C LEU A 166 -14.15 -17.68 -4.13
N ALA A 167 -13.38 -18.77 -4.15
CA ALA A 167 -12.11 -18.81 -4.87
C ALA A 167 -12.36 -18.65 -6.38
N ASP A 168 -11.52 -17.84 -7.02
CA ASP A 168 -11.54 -17.70 -8.46
C ASP A 168 -11.14 -19.04 -9.12
N SER A 169 -11.80 -19.40 -10.21
CA SER A 169 -11.48 -20.58 -11.01
C SER A 169 -10.22 -20.36 -11.88
N ALA A 170 -9.58 -19.19 -11.79
CA ALA A 170 -8.39 -18.88 -12.56
C ALA A 170 -7.19 -19.73 -12.09
N PRO A 171 -6.41 -20.30 -13.01
CA PRO A 171 -5.22 -21.04 -12.62
C PRO A 171 -4.21 -20.10 -11.92
N PRO A 172 -3.41 -20.63 -10.98
CA PRO A 172 -2.39 -19.84 -10.30
C PRO A 172 -1.37 -19.30 -11.33
N MET A 173 -0.83 -18.11 -11.03
CA MET A 173 0.20 -17.49 -11.87
C MET A 173 1.38 -18.45 -12.04
N PRO A 174 1.88 -18.70 -13.27
CA PRO A 174 3.05 -19.55 -13.48
C PRO A 174 4.28 -19.02 -12.72
N ALA A 175 5.04 -19.90 -12.12
CA ALA A 175 6.19 -19.53 -11.27
C ALA A 175 7.23 -18.66 -11.99
N TRP A 176 7.42 -18.84 -13.28
CA TRP A 176 8.35 -18.00 -14.06
C TRP A 176 7.86 -16.55 -14.18
N VAL A 177 6.54 -16.33 -14.29
CA VAL A 177 5.93 -14.99 -14.33
C VAL A 177 6.10 -14.32 -12.96
N GLU A 178 5.79 -15.04 -11.89
CA GLU A 178 5.98 -14.56 -10.52
C GLU A 178 7.45 -14.17 -10.28
N ASN A 179 8.39 -15.02 -10.66
CA ASN A 179 9.83 -14.76 -10.53
C ASN A 179 10.28 -13.55 -11.36
N ALA A 180 9.77 -13.39 -12.60
CA ALA A 180 10.07 -12.23 -13.42
C ALA A 180 9.53 -10.94 -12.79
N MET A 181 8.30 -10.97 -12.29
CA MET A 181 7.68 -9.86 -11.58
C MET A 181 8.48 -9.49 -10.31
N MET A 182 8.88 -10.49 -9.52
CA MET A 182 9.69 -10.26 -8.31
C MET A 182 11.07 -9.67 -8.62
N ARG A 183 11.67 -10.01 -9.77
CA ARG A 183 12.91 -9.36 -10.23
C ARG A 183 12.68 -7.91 -10.66
N LEU A 184 11.58 -7.65 -11.39
CA LEU A 184 11.20 -6.30 -11.80
C LEU A 184 11.01 -5.38 -10.60
N ILE A 185 10.17 -5.79 -9.65
CA ILE A 185 9.84 -5.02 -8.45
C ILE A 185 10.93 -5.07 -7.36
N GLY A 186 12.00 -5.85 -7.56
CA GLY A 186 13.19 -5.88 -6.71
C GLY A 186 14.35 -5.02 -7.22
N SER A 187 14.24 -4.43 -8.43
CA SER A 187 15.29 -3.63 -9.06
C SER A 187 14.81 -2.21 -9.31
N ASP A 188 15.45 -1.23 -8.67
CA ASP A 188 15.14 0.19 -8.86
C ASP A 188 15.17 0.60 -10.33
N PHE A 189 16.18 0.14 -11.09
CA PHE A 189 16.32 0.48 -12.50
C PHE A 189 15.23 -0.17 -13.38
N LEU A 190 14.96 -1.46 -13.19
CA LEU A 190 13.96 -2.16 -14.00
C LEU A 190 12.55 -1.60 -13.73
N PHE A 191 12.23 -1.32 -12.47
CA PHE A 191 10.94 -0.74 -12.12
C PHE A 191 10.81 0.69 -12.66
N TRP A 192 11.85 1.51 -12.52
CA TRP A 192 11.90 2.86 -13.10
C TRP A 192 11.71 2.82 -14.63
N ALA A 193 12.45 1.96 -15.31
CA ALA A 193 12.32 1.82 -16.76
C ALA A 193 10.92 1.36 -17.17
N ALA A 194 10.32 0.40 -16.46
CA ALA A 194 8.97 -0.07 -16.71
C ALA A 194 7.92 1.03 -16.58
N ILE A 195 8.01 1.90 -15.57
CA ILE A 195 7.14 3.06 -15.42
C ILE A 195 7.22 4.00 -16.64
N HIS A 196 8.41 4.18 -17.21
CA HIS A 196 8.60 5.11 -18.33
C HIS A 196 8.25 4.52 -19.71
N VAL A 197 8.38 3.21 -19.87
CA VAL A 197 8.20 2.55 -21.18
C VAL A 197 6.82 1.87 -21.29
N ALA A 198 6.29 1.39 -20.18
CA ALA A 198 5.08 0.57 -20.14
C ALA A 198 4.14 0.96 -18.99
N ARG A 199 3.96 2.27 -18.76
CA ARG A 199 3.23 2.84 -17.63
C ARG A 199 1.87 2.17 -17.40
N ASP A 200 1.05 2.06 -18.41
CA ASP A 200 -0.30 1.48 -18.29
C ASP A 200 -0.26 0.00 -17.89
N GLN A 201 0.72 -0.75 -18.38
CA GLN A 201 0.92 -2.14 -17.94
C GLN A 201 1.36 -2.21 -16.48
N VAL A 202 2.19 -1.28 -16.02
CA VAL A 202 2.59 -1.22 -14.60
C VAL A 202 1.40 -0.84 -13.72
N ILE A 203 0.56 0.13 -14.11
CA ILE A 203 -0.69 0.45 -13.42
C ILE A 203 -1.59 -0.80 -13.36
N LYS A 204 -1.79 -1.47 -14.48
CA LYS A 204 -2.62 -2.67 -14.58
C LYS A 204 -2.16 -3.82 -13.70
N VAL A 205 -0.84 -4.03 -13.58
CA VAL A 205 -0.26 -5.19 -12.89
C VAL A 205 0.11 -4.87 -11.45
N VAL A 206 0.75 -3.71 -11.22
CA VAL A 206 1.28 -3.34 -9.89
C VAL A 206 0.24 -2.60 -9.05
N LEU A 207 -0.53 -1.69 -9.67
CA LEU A 207 -1.65 -1.03 -8.97
C LEU A 207 -2.98 -1.79 -9.16
N ALA A 208 -2.99 -2.93 -9.86
CA ALA A 208 -4.16 -3.79 -10.09
C ALA A 208 -5.42 -3.01 -10.49
N THR A 209 -5.23 -1.92 -11.24
CA THR A 209 -6.26 -0.96 -11.63
C THR A 209 -6.34 -0.93 -13.16
N PRO A 210 -7.55 -1.00 -13.76
CA PRO A 210 -7.71 -0.81 -15.19
C PRO A 210 -7.24 0.58 -15.64
N PRO A 211 -6.22 0.72 -16.49
CA PRO A 211 -5.69 2.03 -16.86
C PRO A 211 -6.68 2.88 -17.67
N GLU A 212 -7.67 2.23 -18.30
CA GLU A 212 -8.76 2.88 -19.05
C GLU A 212 -9.58 3.85 -18.19
N LEU A 213 -9.71 3.57 -16.88
CA LEU A 213 -10.42 4.42 -15.94
C LEU A 213 -9.82 5.82 -15.87
N LEU A 214 -8.51 5.95 -16.10
CA LEU A 214 -7.82 7.24 -16.06
C LEU A 214 -8.19 8.17 -17.22
N ASN A 215 -8.75 7.64 -18.32
CA ASN A 215 -9.11 8.44 -19.47
C ASN A 215 -10.26 9.43 -19.18
N SER A 216 -11.15 9.07 -18.24
CA SER A 216 -12.34 9.86 -17.87
C SER A 216 -12.22 10.56 -16.51
N THR A 217 -11.05 10.49 -15.85
CA THR A 217 -10.87 11.12 -14.53
C THR A 217 -10.27 12.53 -14.61
N SER A 218 -10.35 13.28 -13.50
CA SER A 218 -9.74 14.61 -13.35
C SER A 218 -8.20 14.54 -13.45
N LEU A 219 -7.57 15.70 -13.71
CA LEU A 219 -6.10 15.81 -13.67
C LEU A 219 -5.54 15.53 -12.27
N GLU A 220 -6.25 15.92 -11.22
CA GLU A 220 -5.88 15.65 -9.83
C GLU A 220 -5.84 14.15 -9.56
N GLU A 221 -6.86 13.42 -9.98
CA GLU A 221 -6.94 11.97 -9.81
C GLU A 221 -5.84 11.23 -10.59
N ARG A 222 -5.54 11.67 -11.82
CA ARG A 222 -4.39 11.13 -12.58
C ARG A 222 -3.08 11.38 -11.85
N ALA A 223 -2.87 12.59 -11.31
CA ALA A 223 -1.68 12.93 -10.54
C ALA A 223 -1.57 12.08 -9.27
N ARG A 224 -2.70 11.76 -8.59
CA ARG A 224 -2.74 10.86 -7.45
C ARG A 224 -2.24 9.46 -7.83
N ILE A 225 -2.72 8.89 -8.93
CA ILE A 225 -2.30 7.57 -9.40
C ILE A 225 -0.83 7.58 -9.84
N ASP A 226 -0.37 8.64 -10.53
CA ASP A 226 1.03 8.80 -10.90
C ASP A 226 1.95 8.88 -9.67
N ALA A 227 1.52 9.60 -8.64
CA ALA A 227 2.24 9.68 -7.38
C ALA A 227 2.27 8.31 -6.66
N MET A 228 1.15 7.58 -6.63
CA MET A 228 1.12 6.22 -6.07
C MET A 228 2.11 5.30 -6.77
N LEU A 229 2.18 5.36 -8.10
CA LEU A 229 3.08 4.53 -8.90
C LEU A 229 4.55 4.90 -8.68
N THR A 230 4.89 6.19 -8.78
CA THR A 230 6.28 6.66 -8.67
C THR A 230 6.82 6.58 -7.24
N ASN A 231 5.95 6.72 -6.23
CA ASN A 231 6.33 6.64 -4.83
C ASN A 231 6.67 5.22 -4.35
N ILE A 232 6.44 4.18 -5.16
CA ILE A 232 6.96 2.84 -4.90
C ILE A 232 8.50 2.83 -4.96
N LEU A 233 9.11 3.75 -5.73
CA LEU A 233 10.57 3.92 -5.72
C LEU A 233 11.07 4.54 -4.38
N PRO A 234 12.20 4.10 -3.87
CA PRO A 234 13.05 2.99 -4.33
C PRO A 234 12.48 1.63 -3.92
N VAL A 235 12.26 0.73 -4.89
CA VAL A 235 11.71 -0.61 -4.62
C VAL A 235 12.69 -1.47 -3.81
N SER A 236 13.99 -1.25 -3.99
CA SER A 236 15.04 -1.97 -3.26
C SER A 236 14.91 -1.84 -1.73
N SER A 237 14.48 -0.66 -1.25
CA SER A 237 14.25 -0.40 0.19
C SER A 237 12.95 -1.02 0.74
N ARG A 238 12.14 -1.64 -0.11
CA ARG A 238 10.84 -2.25 0.23
C ARG A 238 10.84 -3.76 -0.03
N ALA A 239 11.91 -4.28 -0.62
CA ALA A 239 11.97 -5.64 -1.15
C ALA A 239 11.79 -6.74 -0.09
N ALA A 240 12.25 -6.52 1.14
CA ALA A 240 12.10 -7.50 2.22
C ALA A 240 10.63 -7.65 2.63
N GLY A 241 9.94 -6.53 2.90
CA GLY A 241 8.52 -6.51 3.24
C GLY A 241 7.64 -7.04 2.10
N LEU A 242 7.95 -6.67 0.85
CA LEU A 242 7.21 -7.13 -0.31
C LEU A 242 7.29 -8.66 -0.48
N ARG A 243 8.47 -9.27 -0.27
CA ARG A 243 8.61 -10.73 -0.27
C ARG A 243 7.80 -11.39 0.84
N ALA A 244 7.80 -10.79 2.04
CA ALA A 244 7.01 -11.29 3.16
C ALA A 244 5.51 -11.21 2.87
N ASP A 245 5.01 -10.10 2.32
CA ASP A 245 3.61 -9.94 1.92
C ASP A 245 3.20 -10.96 0.84
N THR A 246 4.06 -11.18 -0.16
CA THR A 246 3.80 -12.18 -1.22
C THR A 246 3.69 -13.58 -0.65
N ALA A 247 4.55 -13.93 0.31
CA ALA A 247 4.50 -15.23 0.98
C ALA A 247 3.26 -15.36 1.87
N ALA A 248 2.95 -14.34 2.67
CA ALA A 248 1.79 -14.32 3.56
C ALA A 248 0.46 -14.39 2.80
N GLY A 249 0.36 -13.67 1.67
CA GLY A 249 -0.85 -13.65 0.84
C GLY A 249 -1.27 -15.01 0.28
N LYS A 250 -0.33 -15.94 0.12
CA LYS A 250 -0.60 -17.32 -0.34
C LYS A 250 -1.24 -18.20 0.75
N HIS A 251 -1.15 -17.81 2.02
CA HIS A 251 -1.51 -18.64 3.17
C HIS A 251 -2.40 -17.91 4.18
N LEU A 252 -3.29 -17.03 3.71
CA LEU A 252 -4.23 -16.36 4.59
C LEU A 252 -5.18 -17.38 5.21
N ALA A 253 -5.18 -17.43 6.54
CA ALA A 253 -6.09 -18.27 7.32
C ALA A 253 -7.36 -17.50 7.73
N PRO A 254 -8.47 -18.20 8.01
CA PRO A 254 -9.63 -17.60 8.67
C PRO A 254 -9.23 -16.94 9.99
N ALA A 255 -9.82 -15.79 10.27
CA ALA A 255 -9.68 -15.08 11.55
C ALA A 255 -11.04 -14.97 12.25
N PRO A 256 -11.10 -14.90 13.59
CA PRO A 256 -12.33 -14.74 14.34
C PRO A 256 -12.88 -13.32 14.22
N LEU A 257 -13.41 -12.97 13.04
CA LEU A 257 -13.86 -11.63 12.68
C LEU A 257 -15.02 -11.15 13.58
N GLU A 258 -15.79 -12.07 14.13
CA GLU A 258 -16.88 -11.80 15.07
C GLU A 258 -16.40 -11.23 16.41
N ALA A 259 -15.11 -11.35 16.72
CA ALA A 259 -14.49 -10.75 17.90
C ALA A 259 -14.21 -9.24 17.75
N ILE A 260 -14.30 -8.71 16.54
CA ILE A 260 -14.08 -7.29 16.28
C ILE A 260 -15.28 -6.49 16.81
N ARG A 261 -14.99 -5.56 17.74
CA ARG A 261 -15.99 -4.72 18.40
C ARG A 261 -16.07 -3.32 17.80
N ALA A 262 -14.99 -2.87 17.17
CA ALA A 262 -14.90 -1.53 16.60
C ALA A 262 -15.83 -1.38 15.40
N PRO A 263 -16.57 -0.27 15.28
CA PRO A 263 -17.30 0.05 14.07
C PRO A 263 -16.35 0.01 12.88
N THR A 264 -16.78 -0.66 11.80
CA THR A 264 -15.88 -1.04 10.72
C THR A 264 -16.40 -0.56 9.37
N LEU A 265 -15.56 0.10 8.59
CA LEU A 265 -15.81 0.46 7.20
C LEU A 265 -14.91 -0.36 6.28
N ILE A 266 -15.51 -1.04 5.30
CA ILE A 266 -14.75 -1.83 4.31
C ILE A 266 -15.11 -1.34 2.91
N ILE A 267 -14.11 -1.02 2.12
CA ILE A 267 -14.27 -0.48 0.76
C ILE A 267 -13.51 -1.35 -0.24
N SER A 268 -14.15 -1.70 -1.37
CA SER A 268 -13.51 -2.43 -2.46
C SER A 268 -14.24 -2.17 -3.79
N ALA A 269 -13.59 -2.47 -4.91
CA ALA A 269 -14.17 -2.36 -6.26
C ALA A 269 -14.23 -3.72 -6.96
N ARG A 270 -15.28 -3.95 -7.78
CA ARG A 270 -15.47 -5.23 -8.50
C ARG A 270 -14.40 -5.50 -9.55
N ASP A 271 -13.89 -4.44 -10.17
CA ASP A 271 -12.86 -4.48 -11.20
C ASP A 271 -11.44 -4.44 -10.63
N ASP A 272 -11.29 -4.53 -9.29
CA ASP A 272 -9.99 -4.71 -8.65
C ASP A 272 -9.33 -6.01 -9.13
N ARG A 273 -8.20 -5.87 -9.80
CA ARG A 273 -7.50 -6.99 -10.45
C ARG A 273 -6.79 -7.94 -9.47
N TYR A 274 -6.65 -7.55 -8.21
CA TYR A 274 -6.27 -8.48 -7.13
C TYR A 274 -7.45 -9.30 -6.59
N GLY A 275 -8.68 -9.02 -7.05
CA GLY A 275 -9.87 -9.78 -6.70
C GLY A 275 -10.26 -9.65 -5.23
N THR A 276 -10.04 -8.48 -4.63
CA THR A 276 -10.34 -8.26 -3.19
C THR A 276 -11.82 -8.12 -2.89
N TYR A 277 -12.68 -7.84 -3.88
CA TYR A 277 -14.10 -7.53 -3.65
C TYR A 277 -14.86 -8.63 -2.90
N ALA A 278 -14.74 -9.87 -3.35
CA ALA A 278 -15.47 -10.98 -2.76
C ALA A 278 -15.04 -11.26 -1.32
N SER A 279 -13.72 -11.24 -1.05
CA SER A 279 -13.18 -11.43 0.31
C SER A 279 -13.48 -10.24 1.22
N ALA A 280 -13.47 -9.01 0.70
CA ALA A 280 -13.88 -7.81 1.43
C ALA A 280 -15.35 -7.87 1.87
N LYS A 281 -16.24 -8.24 0.93
CA LYS A 281 -17.67 -8.43 1.23
C LYS A 281 -17.91 -9.56 2.23
N TYR A 282 -17.20 -10.67 2.09
CA TYR A 282 -17.24 -11.77 3.08
C TYR A 282 -16.78 -11.28 4.46
N THR A 283 -15.67 -10.55 4.54
CA THR A 283 -15.16 -10.00 5.80
C THR A 283 -16.18 -9.07 6.46
N ALA A 284 -16.82 -8.19 5.69
CA ALA A 284 -17.88 -7.31 6.19
C ALA A 284 -19.07 -8.08 6.77
N GLY A 285 -19.48 -9.15 6.11
CA GLY A 285 -20.62 -9.99 6.57
C GLY A 285 -20.33 -10.78 7.86
N ARG A 286 -19.08 -10.78 8.34
CA ARG A 286 -18.68 -11.50 9.57
C ARG A 286 -18.39 -10.55 10.76
N ILE A 287 -18.33 -9.25 10.54
CA ILE A 287 -18.12 -8.25 11.59
C ILE A 287 -19.49 -7.64 11.92
N ALA A 288 -19.87 -7.66 13.19
CA ALA A 288 -21.22 -7.29 13.63
C ALA A 288 -21.60 -5.84 13.27
N ASP A 289 -20.67 -4.88 13.46
CA ASP A 289 -20.86 -3.46 13.14
C ASP A 289 -19.98 -3.07 11.95
N ALA A 290 -20.30 -3.63 10.78
CA ALA A 290 -19.56 -3.34 9.55
C ALA A 290 -20.45 -2.76 8.46
N THR A 291 -19.97 -1.68 7.85
CA THR A 291 -20.48 -1.11 6.61
C THR A 291 -19.56 -1.53 5.45
N PHE A 292 -20.14 -2.05 4.38
CA PHE A 292 -19.43 -2.39 3.14
C PHE A 292 -19.85 -1.44 2.02
N ILE A 293 -18.87 -0.76 1.42
CA ILE A 293 -19.06 0.04 0.21
C ILE A 293 -18.35 -0.66 -0.95
N GLY A 294 -19.12 -1.09 -1.92
CA GLY A 294 -18.64 -1.79 -3.10
C GLY A 294 -18.86 -0.97 -4.36
N PHE A 295 -17.80 -0.50 -5.00
CA PHE A 295 -17.87 0.16 -6.28
C PHE A 295 -17.91 -0.84 -7.43
N GLU A 296 -18.64 -0.52 -8.49
CA GLU A 296 -18.62 -1.34 -9.71
C GLU A 296 -17.31 -1.19 -10.47
N GLN A 297 -16.72 0.02 -10.45
CA GLN A 297 -15.44 0.34 -11.06
C GLN A 297 -14.60 1.16 -10.07
N GLY A 298 -13.27 1.20 -10.31
CA GLY A 298 -12.32 1.94 -9.48
C GLY A 298 -10.97 1.23 -9.35
N GLY A 299 -10.91 -0.05 -9.64
CA GLY A 299 -9.70 -0.86 -9.47
C GLY A 299 -9.24 -0.93 -8.02
N HIS A 300 -8.01 -1.35 -7.82
CA HIS A 300 -7.40 -1.44 -6.49
C HIS A 300 -7.06 -0.08 -5.88
N THR A 301 -7.19 1.00 -6.63
CA THR A 301 -6.89 2.37 -6.20
C THR A 301 -8.12 3.27 -6.12
N TRP A 302 -9.33 2.69 -6.20
CA TRP A 302 -10.63 3.36 -6.15
C TRP A 302 -10.73 4.62 -7.02
N VAL A 303 -10.18 4.53 -8.25
CA VAL A 303 -10.16 5.64 -9.21
C VAL A 303 -11.56 6.23 -9.40
N GLY A 304 -11.67 7.55 -9.27
CA GLY A 304 -12.92 8.29 -9.40
C GLY A 304 -13.76 8.37 -8.11
N HIS A 305 -13.34 7.70 -7.02
CA HIS A 305 -14.08 7.65 -5.76
C HIS A 305 -13.32 8.23 -4.55
N ASP A 306 -12.16 8.88 -4.76
CA ASP A 306 -11.30 9.32 -3.65
C ASP A 306 -12.02 10.27 -2.68
N ALA A 307 -12.81 11.21 -3.20
CA ALA A 307 -13.58 12.14 -2.36
C ALA A 307 -14.66 11.42 -1.53
N GLU A 308 -15.38 10.46 -2.13
CA GLU A 308 -16.41 9.67 -1.45
C GLU A 308 -15.77 8.77 -0.38
N VAL A 309 -14.67 8.10 -0.70
CA VAL A 309 -13.90 7.26 0.25
C VAL A 309 -13.46 8.10 1.45
N ARG A 310 -12.89 9.29 1.22
CA ARG A 310 -12.49 10.21 2.31
C ARG A 310 -13.67 10.65 3.17
N ALA A 311 -14.79 11.02 2.55
CA ALA A 311 -15.98 11.46 3.27
C ALA A 311 -16.54 10.36 4.20
N GLU A 312 -16.61 9.11 3.73
CA GLU A 312 -17.08 7.99 4.54
C GLU A 312 -16.11 7.62 5.67
N ILE A 313 -14.79 7.73 5.44
CA ILE A 313 -13.80 7.59 6.51
C ILE A 313 -14.00 8.66 7.58
N VAL A 314 -14.08 9.93 7.20
CA VAL A 314 -14.28 11.06 8.14
C VAL A 314 -15.55 10.87 8.97
N LYS A 315 -16.65 10.49 8.33
CA LYS A 315 -17.93 10.23 8.98
C LYS A 315 -17.80 9.13 10.05
N LEU A 316 -17.15 7.99 9.71
CA LEU A 316 -16.90 6.93 10.67
C LEU A 316 -16.04 7.40 11.84
N LEU A 317 -14.94 8.11 11.58
CA LEU A 317 -13.99 8.53 12.61
C LEU A 317 -14.60 9.51 13.59
N HIS A 318 -15.42 10.46 13.10
CA HIS A 318 -16.11 11.41 13.97
C HIS A 318 -17.20 10.74 14.81
N SER A 319 -17.95 9.77 14.24
CA SER A 319 -18.96 9.03 15.01
C SER A 319 -18.37 8.15 16.11
N ALA A 320 -17.19 7.55 15.86
CA ALA A 320 -16.50 6.69 16.82
C ALA A 320 -15.65 7.46 17.85
N GLY A 321 -15.30 8.71 17.58
CA GLY A 321 -14.51 9.57 18.48
C GLY A 321 -15.34 10.43 19.43
N THR A 322 -16.67 10.37 19.33
CA THR A 322 -17.57 11.07 20.30
C THR A 322 -17.80 10.17 21.50
N PRO A 323 -17.36 10.56 22.71
CA PRO A 323 -17.55 9.77 23.93
C PRO A 323 -19.02 9.66 24.33
#